data_d206baf7f1400bb27c7674dc5399782d
#
_entry.id   d206baf7f1400bb27c7674dc5399782d
#
_cell.length_a   1.000
_cell.length_b   1.000
_cell.length_c   1.000
_cell.angle_alpha   90.00
_cell.angle_beta   90.00
_cell.angle_gamma   90.00
#
_symmetry.space_group_name_H-M   'P 1'
#
loop_
_entity.id
_entity.type
_entity.pdbx_description
1 polymer ?
#
loop_
_entity_poly.entity_id
_entity_poly.type
_entity_poly.pdbx_seq_one_letter_code
_entity_poly.pdbx_strand_id
1 'polypeptide(L)'
;MELKFAKIVNREKKQVEMFLYGTIGEPEGVNGHWFAREMNWLAKEYDEIKVRINSNGGNITEGLSIVSEMMASPAYIVAQVDGIAASMAAVILAAADRVTMNDYAKIMIHSPYYVDEDGNAIKDLNAKDKKSLAMAKQTLGELLGKRGITAEAVAGMMKTDTWYTSAEAQTAGLVDEVIVTGRKELAAVEPLRLVAMIEKESFTKNNKMEKIIAKLGLPEGSTEDAVVAAIEKLGAPADSTKVLVDKMVEAGKKNGRITEQNEARVRKLAETDMEMFAEFIGFEAKPADDGVRLSEVIAELKKGQGPVAGTEKDFDWYQKNDPEALAKLEVKEPEKFKKLLDAYNAKYV
;
A
#
# COMPACT_ATOMS: atom_id res chain seq x y z
N MET A 1 1.96 -16.93 9.48
CA MET A 1 1.37 -16.53 8.19
C MET A 1 1.89 -15.14 7.86
N GLU A 2 2.42 -14.90 6.69
CA GLU A 2 2.79 -13.57 6.25
C GLU A 2 1.51 -12.80 5.91
N LEU A 3 1.33 -11.62 6.52
CA LEU A 3 0.16 -10.77 6.27
C LEU A 3 0.36 -10.02 4.96
N LYS A 4 -0.60 -10.17 4.04
CA LYS A 4 -0.54 -9.53 2.73
C LYS A 4 -1.43 -8.29 2.66
N PHE A 5 -2.57 -8.32 3.33
CA PHE A 5 -3.57 -7.27 3.29
C PHE A 5 -3.74 -6.52 4.60
N ALA A 6 -3.21 -7.06 5.70
CA ALA A 6 -3.43 -6.51 7.02
C ALA A 6 -2.20 -5.82 7.61
N LYS A 7 -2.48 -4.80 8.42
CA LYS A 7 -1.53 -4.11 9.29
C LYS A 7 -2.05 -4.12 10.71
N ILE A 8 -1.23 -4.62 11.63
CA ILE A 8 -1.57 -4.62 13.05
C ILE A 8 -1.46 -3.19 13.57
N VAL A 9 -2.58 -2.64 14.07
CA VAL A 9 -2.66 -1.26 14.58
C VAL A 9 -2.45 -1.23 16.08
N ASN A 10 -3.14 -2.12 16.82
CA ASN A 10 -3.05 -2.14 18.27
C ASN A 10 -3.26 -3.56 18.81
N ARG A 11 -2.19 -4.19 19.28
CA ARG A 11 -2.26 -5.56 19.86
C ARG A 11 -2.97 -5.59 21.21
N GLU A 12 -2.81 -4.56 22.04
CA GLU A 12 -3.43 -4.50 23.36
C GLU A 12 -4.94 -4.36 23.28
N LYS A 13 -5.43 -3.54 22.33
CA LYS A 13 -6.86 -3.37 22.04
C LYS A 13 -7.42 -4.41 21.07
N LYS A 14 -6.59 -5.36 20.63
CA LYS A 14 -6.97 -6.39 19.65
C LYS A 14 -7.62 -5.81 18.39
N GLN A 15 -7.01 -4.78 17.81
CA GLN A 15 -7.47 -4.08 16.61
C GLN A 15 -6.48 -4.25 15.46
N VAL A 16 -6.99 -4.55 14.28
CA VAL A 16 -6.21 -4.71 13.05
C VAL A 16 -6.90 -3.99 11.89
N GLU A 17 -6.11 -3.43 10.98
CA GLU A 17 -6.61 -2.88 9.72
C GLU A 17 -6.26 -3.82 8.56
N MET A 18 -7.24 -4.05 7.66
CA MET A 18 -7.04 -4.73 6.39
C MET A 18 -7.33 -3.76 5.25
N PHE A 19 -6.56 -3.84 4.17
CA PHE A 19 -6.63 -2.91 3.04
C PHE A 19 -7.19 -3.60 1.79
N LEU A 20 -8.41 -3.24 1.41
CA LEU A 20 -9.04 -3.62 0.16
C LEU A 20 -8.82 -2.49 -0.85
N TYR A 21 -7.61 -2.40 -1.36
CA TYR A 21 -7.17 -1.37 -2.30
C TYR A 21 -6.90 -1.97 -3.67
N GLY A 22 -7.35 -1.28 -4.73
CA GLY A 22 -7.24 -1.76 -6.10
C GLY A 22 -8.41 -2.63 -6.55
N THR A 23 -8.27 -3.27 -7.71
CA THR A 23 -9.33 -4.07 -8.35
C THR A 23 -9.44 -5.46 -7.72
N ILE A 24 -10.66 -5.92 -7.46
CA ILE A 24 -10.93 -7.25 -6.89
C ILE A 24 -10.83 -8.30 -8.00
N GLY A 25 -9.96 -9.31 -7.80
CA GLY A 25 -9.80 -10.43 -8.73
C GLY A 25 -8.76 -10.22 -9.83
N GLU A 26 -8.07 -9.10 -9.86
CA GLU A 26 -6.93 -8.88 -10.77
C GLU A 26 -5.60 -9.29 -10.15
N PRO A 27 -4.59 -9.69 -10.96
CA PRO A 27 -3.29 -10.17 -10.46
C PRO A 27 -2.56 -9.16 -9.58
N GLU A 28 -2.62 -7.87 -9.91
CA GLU A 28 -1.99 -6.77 -9.17
C GLU A 28 -2.94 -6.12 -8.13
N GLY A 29 -4.18 -6.61 -8.06
CA GLY A 29 -5.22 -6.10 -7.16
C GLY A 29 -5.39 -6.97 -5.92
N VAL A 30 -6.64 -7.05 -5.44
CA VAL A 30 -7.02 -7.85 -4.28
C VAL A 30 -7.54 -9.22 -4.73
N ASN A 31 -6.79 -10.27 -4.41
CA ASN A 31 -7.34 -11.62 -4.51
C ASN A 31 -8.31 -11.86 -3.35
N GLY A 32 -9.60 -12.00 -3.67
CA GLY A 32 -10.67 -12.07 -2.68
C GLY A 32 -10.63 -13.32 -1.80
N HIS A 33 -10.19 -14.46 -2.35
CA HIS A 33 -10.05 -15.70 -1.57
C HIS A 33 -8.91 -15.59 -0.54
N TRP A 34 -7.78 -14.99 -0.92
CA TRP A 34 -6.69 -14.79 0.01
C TRP A 34 -7.02 -13.75 1.07
N PHE A 35 -7.73 -12.67 0.69
CA PHE A 35 -8.22 -11.67 1.60
C PHE A 35 -9.16 -12.28 2.66
N ALA A 36 -10.13 -13.08 2.24
CA ALA A 36 -11.04 -13.79 3.13
C ALA A 36 -10.30 -14.75 4.08
N ARG A 37 -9.32 -15.51 3.59
CA ARG A 37 -8.50 -16.40 4.43
C ARG A 37 -7.68 -15.66 5.48
N GLU A 38 -7.09 -14.52 5.10
CA GLU A 38 -6.35 -13.68 6.03
C GLU A 38 -7.28 -13.09 7.11
N MET A 39 -8.47 -12.62 6.71
CA MET A 39 -9.50 -12.14 7.63
C MET A 39 -9.92 -13.23 8.62
N ASN A 40 -10.21 -14.44 8.14
CA ASN A 40 -10.58 -15.58 8.99
C ASN A 40 -9.51 -15.91 10.03
N TRP A 41 -8.25 -15.80 9.64
CA TRP A 41 -7.14 -16.02 10.58
C TRP A 41 -7.06 -14.89 11.62
N LEU A 42 -7.19 -13.63 11.20
CA LEU A 42 -7.14 -12.46 12.09
C LEU A 42 -8.32 -12.44 13.07
N ALA A 43 -9.52 -12.80 12.63
CA ALA A 43 -10.74 -12.80 13.46
C ALA A 43 -10.68 -13.78 14.66
N LYS A 44 -9.68 -14.67 14.70
CA LYS A 44 -9.44 -15.55 15.86
C LYS A 44 -8.66 -14.88 17.00
N GLU A 45 -7.92 -13.82 16.67
CA GLU A 45 -7.03 -13.13 17.60
C GLU A 45 -7.45 -11.69 17.88
N TYR A 46 -8.16 -11.07 16.93
CA TYR A 46 -8.57 -9.67 16.99
C TYR A 46 -10.08 -9.54 17.15
N ASP A 47 -10.50 -8.68 18.07
CA ASP A 47 -11.92 -8.46 18.40
C ASP A 47 -12.56 -7.44 17.43
N GLU A 48 -11.73 -6.59 16.77
CA GLU A 48 -12.16 -5.62 15.76
C GLU A 48 -11.24 -5.66 14.54
N ILE A 49 -11.84 -5.78 13.36
CA ILE A 49 -11.15 -5.69 12.07
C ILE A 49 -11.69 -4.49 11.31
N LYS A 50 -10.84 -3.51 11.04
CA LYS A 50 -11.19 -2.38 10.17
C LYS A 50 -10.77 -2.67 8.74
N VAL A 51 -11.73 -2.78 7.83
CA VAL A 51 -11.49 -2.94 6.40
C VAL A 51 -11.46 -1.56 5.74
N ARG A 52 -10.26 -1.12 5.36
CA ARG A 52 -10.01 0.12 4.63
C ARG A 52 -10.27 -0.13 3.15
N ILE A 53 -11.11 0.67 2.51
CA ILE A 53 -11.57 0.43 1.13
C ILE A 53 -11.22 1.61 0.23
N ASN A 54 -10.51 1.29 -0.87
CA ASN A 54 -10.24 2.20 -1.97
C ASN A 54 -10.17 1.37 -3.27
N SER A 55 -11.35 1.04 -3.84
CA SER A 55 -11.48 0.04 -4.90
C SER A 55 -12.58 0.39 -5.89
N ASN A 56 -12.28 0.17 -7.16
CA ASN A 56 -13.26 0.25 -8.27
C ASN A 56 -14.20 -0.97 -8.35
N GLY A 57 -14.04 -1.96 -7.45
CA GLY A 57 -14.76 -3.22 -7.51
C GLY A 57 -14.01 -4.27 -8.31
N GLY A 58 -14.72 -5.10 -9.08
CA GLY A 58 -14.14 -6.17 -9.88
C GLY A 58 -14.93 -7.46 -9.84
N ASN A 59 -14.25 -8.61 -9.74
CA ASN A 59 -14.83 -9.94 -9.84
C ASN A 59 -15.84 -10.23 -8.73
N ILE A 60 -17.07 -10.56 -9.14
CA ILE A 60 -18.19 -10.82 -8.22
C ILE A 60 -17.92 -12.05 -7.33
N THR A 61 -17.38 -13.13 -7.89
CA THR A 61 -17.15 -14.39 -7.15
C THR A 61 -16.13 -14.17 -6.02
N GLU A 62 -15.05 -13.46 -6.32
CA GLU A 62 -14.04 -13.12 -5.33
C GLU A 62 -14.55 -12.13 -4.29
N GLY A 63 -15.32 -11.13 -4.72
CA GLY A 63 -15.98 -10.20 -3.81
C GLY A 63 -16.99 -10.89 -2.88
N LEU A 64 -17.75 -11.86 -3.37
CA LEU A 64 -18.66 -12.66 -2.54
C LEU A 64 -17.90 -13.53 -1.52
N SER A 65 -16.68 -13.96 -1.82
CA SER A 65 -15.82 -14.64 -0.83
C SER A 65 -15.47 -13.72 0.34
N ILE A 66 -15.18 -12.45 0.06
CA ILE A 66 -14.93 -11.42 1.09
C ILE A 66 -16.21 -11.18 1.90
N VAL A 67 -17.35 -10.96 1.23
CA VAL A 67 -18.67 -10.75 1.88
C VAL A 67 -19.00 -11.91 2.82
N SER A 68 -18.84 -13.14 2.34
CA SER A 68 -19.14 -14.34 3.12
C SER A 68 -18.29 -14.41 4.41
N GLU A 69 -17.00 -14.10 4.30
CA GLU A 69 -16.10 -14.12 5.45
C GLU A 69 -16.41 -12.99 6.44
N MET A 70 -16.66 -11.76 5.96
CA MET A 70 -17.06 -10.64 6.82
C MET A 70 -18.32 -10.98 7.62
N MET A 71 -19.33 -11.58 6.95
CA MET A 71 -20.58 -11.96 7.61
C MET A 71 -20.45 -13.15 8.57
N ALA A 72 -19.47 -14.02 8.39
CA ALA A 72 -19.21 -15.16 9.25
C ALA A 72 -18.21 -14.83 10.39
N SER A 73 -17.54 -13.69 10.30
CA SER A 73 -16.50 -13.28 11.25
C SER A 73 -17.06 -13.12 12.67
N PRO A 74 -16.40 -13.67 13.69
CA PRO A 74 -16.71 -13.38 15.08
C PRO A 74 -16.21 -12.00 15.54
N ALA A 75 -15.28 -11.37 14.83
CA ALA A 75 -14.79 -10.03 15.10
C ALA A 75 -15.78 -8.99 14.61
N TYR A 76 -15.84 -7.85 15.28
CA TYR A 76 -16.61 -6.68 14.84
C TYR A 76 -15.95 -6.05 13.61
N ILE A 77 -16.68 -5.97 12.51
CA ILE A 77 -16.17 -5.49 11.23
C ILE A 77 -16.56 -4.02 11.00
N VAL A 78 -15.57 -3.15 10.90
CA VAL A 78 -15.75 -1.74 10.51
C VAL A 78 -15.24 -1.57 9.09
N ALA A 79 -16.10 -1.27 8.12
CA ALA A 79 -15.68 -0.86 6.79
C ALA A 79 -15.49 0.66 6.74
N GLN A 80 -14.36 1.13 6.22
CA GLN A 80 -14.07 2.54 6.02
C GLN A 80 -13.75 2.84 4.56
N VAL A 81 -14.57 3.70 3.93
CA VAL A 81 -14.30 4.17 2.56
C VAL A 81 -13.30 5.31 2.60
N ASP A 82 -12.09 5.05 2.12
CA ASP A 82 -11.01 6.04 2.13
C ASP A 82 -11.03 6.98 0.93
N GLY A 83 -11.30 6.46 -0.25
CA GLY A 83 -11.41 7.22 -1.49
C GLY A 83 -12.63 6.79 -2.28
N ILE A 84 -12.66 5.55 -2.72
CA ILE A 84 -13.76 5.01 -3.52
C ILE A 84 -14.15 3.62 -3.04
N ALA A 85 -15.47 3.36 -3.05
CA ALA A 85 -16.04 2.03 -3.02
C ALA A 85 -17.02 1.92 -4.19
N ALA A 86 -16.59 1.33 -5.31
CA ALA A 86 -17.43 1.22 -6.49
C ALA A 86 -17.79 -0.24 -6.81
N SER A 87 -18.95 -0.46 -7.44
CA SER A 87 -19.38 -1.75 -7.94
C SER A 87 -19.35 -2.84 -6.83
N MET A 88 -18.60 -3.91 -7.00
CA MET A 88 -18.49 -4.99 -6.00
C MET A 88 -17.95 -4.49 -4.65
N ALA A 89 -17.06 -3.49 -4.63
CA ALA A 89 -16.56 -2.90 -3.40
C ALA A 89 -17.66 -2.15 -2.60
N ALA A 90 -18.64 -1.55 -3.28
CA ALA A 90 -19.82 -0.96 -2.62
C ALA A 90 -20.72 -2.04 -2.00
N VAL A 91 -20.86 -3.19 -2.64
CA VAL A 91 -21.64 -4.32 -2.10
C VAL A 91 -20.97 -4.91 -0.85
N ILE A 92 -19.65 -4.96 -0.81
CA ILE A 92 -18.88 -5.45 0.35
C ILE A 92 -19.18 -4.62 1.61
N LEU A 93 -19.47 -3.32 1.47
CA LEU A 93 -19.88 -2.46 2.62
C LEU A 93 -21.07 -3.04 3.39
N ALA A 94 -22.01 -3.68 2.69
CA ALA A 94 -23.21 -4.23 3.29
C ALA A 94 -22.96 -5.43 4.22
N ALA A 95 -21.76 -5.99 4.20
CA ALA A 95 -21.35 -7.09 5.08
C ALA A 95 -20.70 -6.62 6.39
N ALA A 96 -20.43 -5.32 6.53
CA ALA A 96 -19.84 -4.76 7.74
C ALA A 96 -20.89 -4.43 8.80
N ASP A 97 -20.48 -4.52 10.08
CA ASP A 97 -21.30 -4.11 11.22
C ASP A 97 -21.47 -2.59 11.29
N ARG A 98 -20.44 -1.85 10.87
CA ARG A 98 -20.42 -0.40 10.76
C ARG A 98 -19.69 0.05 9.51
N VAL A 99 -20.24 1.06 8.84
CA VAL A 99 -19.62 1.68 7.66
C VAL A 99 -19.32 3.14 7.93
N THR A 100 -18.06 3.52 7.78
CA THR A 100 -17.59 4.90 7.85
C THR A 100 -17.05 5.34 6.49
N MET A 101 -17.05 6.63 6.21
CA MET A 101 -16.64 7.17 4.91
C MET A 101 -15.99 8.54 5.07
N ASN A 102 -14.85 8.76 4.44
CA ASN A 102 -14.25 10.08 4.40
C ASN A 102 -15.15 11.08 3.68
N ASP A 103 -15.16 12.34 4.11
CA ASP A 103 -16.04 13.40 3.59
C ASP A 103 -15.86 13.70 2.09
N TYR A 104 -14.72 13.37 1.51
CA TYR A 104 -14.41 13.51 0.08
C TYR A 104 -14.59 12.20 -0.73
N ALA A 105 -14.81 11.08 -0.05
CA ALA A 105 -14.90 9.77 -0.70
C ALA A 105 -16.19 9.62 -1.51
N LYS A 106 -16.24 8.63 -2.39
CA LYS A 106 -17.39 8.36 -3.27
C LYS A 106 -17.76 6.89 -3.26
N ILE A 107 -19.06 6.62 -3.39
CA ILE A 107 -19.59 5.27 -3.60
C ILE A 107 -20.27 5.23 -4.97
N MET A 108 -20.11 4.11 -5.70
CA MET A 108 -20.84 3.89 -6.95
C MET A 108 -21.48 2.51 -6.95
N ILE A 109 -22.75 2.48 -7.34
CA ILE A 109 -23.54 1.25 -7.47
C ILE A 109 -24.10 1.17 -8.88
N HIS A 110 -24.00 -0.02 -9.48
CA HIS A 110 -24.59 -0.36 -10.78
C HIS A 110 -25.00 -1.83 -10.86
N SER A 111 -25.68 -2.20 -11.95
CA SER A 111 -25.99 -3.61 -12.23
C SER A 111 -24.73 -4.36 -12.66
N PRO A 112 -24.62 -5.68 -12.33
CA PRO A 112 -23.53 -6.49 -12.84
C PRO A 112 -23.60 -6.64 -14.35
N TYR A 113 -22.43 -6.78 -14.99
CA TYR A 113 -22.28 -7.07 -16.42
C TYR A 113 -21.08 -7.98 -16.67
N TYR A 114 -21.05 -8.63 -17.83
CA TYR A 114 -19.88 -9.33 -18.31
C TYR A 114 -18.99 -8.39 -19.12
N VAL A 115 -17.69 -8.61 -19.05
CA VAL A 115 -16.69 -7.91 -19.87
C VAL A 115 -16.01 -8.88 -20.84
N ASP A 116 -15.57 -8.37 -21.98
CA ASP A 116 -14.68 -9.07 -22.89
C ASP A 116 -13.21 -8.99 -22.42
N GLU A 117 -12.29 -9.55 -23.21
CA GLU A 117 -10.86 -9.56 -22.92
C GLU A 117 -10.25 -8.15 -22.84
N ASP A 118 -10.88 -7.17 -23.50
CA ASP A 118 -10.48 -5.76 -23.50
C ASP A 118 -11.15 -4.95 -22.37
N GLY A 119 -12.00 -5.59 -21.54
CA GLY A 119 -12.69 -4.94 -20.42
C GLY A 119 -13.98 -4.22 -20.82
N ASN A 120 -14.46 -4.36 -22.08
CA ASN A 120 -15.70 -3.72 -22.51
C ASN A 120 -16.93 -4.57 -22.14
N ALA A 121 -18.04 -3.90 -21.82
CA ALA A 121 -19.28 -4.59 -21.49
C ALA A 121 -19.86 -5.38 -22.68
N ILE A 122 -20.08 -6.68 -22.50
CA ILE A 122 -20.69 -7.56 -23.50
C ILE A 122 -22.19 -7.32 -23.51
N LYS A 123 -22.72 -6.83 -24.65
CA LYS A 123 -24.16 -6.51 -24.82
C LYS A 123 -24.98 -7.72 -25.29
N ASP A 124 -24.41 -8.54 -26.17
CA ASP A 124 -25.10 -9.69 -26.78
C ASP A 124 -24.82 -10.97 -25.98
N LEU A 125 -25.60 -11.14 -24.94
CA LEU A 125 -25.51 -12.30 -24.06
C LEU A 125 -26.49 -13.40 -24.50
N ASN A 126 -26.04 -14.64 -24.39
CA ASN A 126 -26.91 -15.81 -24.53
C ASN A 126 -27.91 -15.96 -23.36
N ALA A 127 -28.87 -16.84 -23.46
CA ALA A 127 -29.91 -17.01 -22.44
C ALA A 127 -29.37 -17.47 -21.08
N LYS A 128 -28.30 -18.28 -21.07
CA LYS A 128 -27.64 -18.75 -19.83
C LYS A 128 -26.98 -17.57 -19.10
N ASP A 129 -26.23 -16.74 -19.82
CA ASP A 129 -25.51 -15.61 -19.23
C ASP A 129 -26.47 -14.53 -18.73
N LYS A 130 -27.55 -14.24 -19.49
CA LYS A 130 -28.65 -13.37 -19.02
C LYS A 130 -29.23 -13.84 -17.70
N LYS A 131 -29.49 -15.17 -17.57
CA LYS A 131 -30.01 -15.76 -16.34
C LYS A 131 -28.99 -15.62 -15.19
N SER A 132 -27.71 -15.89 -15.45
CA SER A 132 -26.63 -15.74 -14.44
C SER A 132 -26.52 -14.30 -13.94
N LEU A 133 -26.57 -13.31 -14.84
CA LEU A 133 -26.55 -11.88 -14.43
C LEU A 133 -27.79 -11.50 -13.63
N ALA A 134 -28.97 -12.00 -14.00
CA ALA A 134 -30.19 -11.74 -13.23
C ALA A 134 -30.08 -12.29 -11.79
N MET A 135 -29.53 -13.50 -11.63
CA MET A 135 -29.28 -14.10 -10.32
C MET A 135 -28.25 -13.29 -9.53
N ALA A 136 -27.12 -12.90 -10.17
CA ALA A 136 -26.11 -12.06 -9.56
C ALA A 136 -26.71 -10.72 -9.10
N LYS A 137 -27.48 -10.06 -9.97
CA LYS A 137 -28.15 -8.79 -9.64
C LYS A 137 -29.08 -8.95 -8.44
N GLN A 138 -29.84 -10.01 -8.37
CA GLN A 138 -30.72 -10.33 -7.23
C GLN A 138 -29.89 -10.48 -5.95
N THR A 139 -28.86 -11.34 -5.96
CA THR A 139 -27.99 -11.58 -4.79
C THR A 139 -27.31 -10.29 -4.29
N LEU A 140 -26.76 -9.49 -5.20
CA LEU A 140 -26.12 -8.22 -4.84
C LEU A 140 -27.13 -7.21 -4.30
N GLY A 141 -28.34 -7.19 -4.85
CA GLY A 141 -29.44 -6.35 -4.36
C GLY A 141 -29.89 -6.75 -2.96
N GLU A 142 -30.03 -8.05 -2.68
CA GLU A 142 -30.37 -8.58 -1.36
C GLU A 142 -29.29 -8.23 -0.31
N LEU A 143 -28.02 -8.28 -0.70
CA LEU A 143 -26.91 -7.84 0.17
C LEU A 143 -27.00 -6.36 0.50
N LEU A 144 -27.20 -5.48 -0.47
CA LEU A 144 -27.41 -4.04 -0.23
C LEU A 144 -28.63 -3.78 0.66
N GLY A 145 -29.70 -4.55 0.49
CA GLY A 145 -30.90 -4.49 1.33
C GLY A 145 -30.65 -4.79 2.82
N LYS A 146 -29.58 -5.51 3.17
CA LYS A 146 -29.20 -5.75 4.58
C LYS A 146 -28.86 -4.48 5.36
N ARG A 147 -28.54 -3.39 4.65
CA ARG A 147 -28.36 -2.06 5.25
C ARG A 147 -29.70 -1.36 5.63
N GLY A 148 -30.83 -2.05 5.51
CA GLY A 148 -32.16 -1.48 5.75
C GLY A 148 -32.70 -0.65 4.57
N ILE A 149 -32.05 -0.73 3.40
CA ILE A 149 -32.47 -0.03 2.18
C ILE A 149 -33.60 -0.81 1.52
N THR A 150 -34.69 -0.13 1.11
CA THR A 150 -35.82 -0.81 0.47
C THR A 150 -35.46 -1.42 -0.88
N ALA A 151 -36.13 -2.48 -1.30
CA ALA A 151 -35.90 -3.14 -2.57
C ALA A 151 -36.07 -2.19 -3.76
N GLU A 152 -37.02 -1.25 -3.71
CA GLU A 152 -37.23 -0.24 -4.75
C GLU A 152 -36.05 0.73 -4.82
N ALA A 153 -35.52 1.17 -3.67
CA ALA A 153 -34.35 2.04 -3.61
C ALA A 153 -33.11 1.32 -4.17
N VAL A 154 -32.86 0.07 -3.76
CA VAL A 154 -31.79 -0.76 -4.30
C VAL A 154 -31.91 -0.96 -5.81
N ALA A 155 -33.12 -1.25 -6.31
CA ALA A 155 -33.37 -1.38 -7.74
C ALA A 155 -33.08 -0.06 -8.48
N GLY A 156 -33.40 1.07 -7.88
CA GLY A 156 -33.07 2.41 -8.39
C GLY A 156 -31.55 2.63 -8.48
N MET A 157 -30.81 2.32 -7.40
CA MET A 157 -29.36 2.43 -7.33
C MET A 157 -28.65 1.60 -8.41
N MET A 158 -29.20 0.42 -8.72
CA MET A 158 -28.65 -0.52 -9.69
C MET A 158 -29.11 -0.28 -11.14
N LYS A 159 -29.89 0.76 -11.41
CA LYS A 159 -30.43 1.01 -12.76
C LYS A 159 -29.39 1.54 -13.74
N THR A 160 -28.55 2.43 -13.28
CA THR A 160 -27.44 3.08 -14.00
C THR A 160 -26.25 3.17 -13.07
N ASP A 161 -25.11 3.68 -13.57
CA ASP A 161 -23.95 4.02 -12.72
C ASP A 161 -24.35 5.18 -11.80
N THR A 162 -24.77 4.82 -10.57
CA THR A 162 -25.26 5.80 -9.59
C THR A 162 -24.17 6.13 -8.59
N TRP A 163 -23.68 7.36 -8.65
CA TRP A 163 -22.65 7.87 -7.78
C TRP A 163 -23.24 8.60 -6.57
N TYR A 164 -22.59 8.44 -5.42
CA TYR A 164 -22.94 9.06 -4.16
C TYR A 164 -21.74 9.80 -3.59
N THR A 165 -21.94 11.04 -3.20
CA THR A 165 -21.08 11.75 -2.25
C THR A 165 -21.25 11.15 -0.85
N SER A 166 -20.39 11.50 0.08
CA SER A 166 -20.48 11.02 1.47
C SER A 166 -21.81 11.37 2.14
N ALA A 167 -22.34 12.60 1.90
CA ALA A 167 -23.62 13.04 2.45
C ALA A 167 -24.81 12.29 1.82
N GLU A 168 -24.80 12.07 0.51
CA GLU A 168 -25.84 11.30 -0.19
C GLU A 168 -25.81 9.82 0.24
N ALA A 169 -24.63 9.23 0.38
CA ALA A 169 -24.43 7.85 0.84
C ALA A 169 -24.97 7.65 2.26
N GLN A 170 -24.74 8.61 3.15
CA GLN A 170 -25.29 8.58 4.50
C GLN A 170 -26.81 8.70 4.48
N THR A 171 -27.35 9.62 3.69
CA THR A 171 -28.80 9.79 3.55
C THR A 171 -29.47 8.55 2.96
N ALA A 172 -28.80 7.86 2.03
CA ALA A 172 -29.28 6.64 1.40
C ALA A 172 -29.14 5.38 2.28
N GLY A 173 -28.55 5.48 3.47
CA GLY A 173 -28.35 4.35 4.38
C GLY A 173 -27.16 3.44 4.03
N LEU A 174 -26.33 3.85 3.06
CA LEU A 174 -25.13 3.10 2.67
C LEU A 174 -24.00 3.26 3.70
N VAL A 175 -23.99 4.37 4.45
CA VAL A 175 -22.94 4.77 5.39
C VAL A 175 -23.56 5.19 6.72
N ASP A 176 -22.97 4.75 7.83
CA ASP A 176 -23.42 5.10 9.17
C ASP A 176 -22.85 6.45 9.65
N GLU A 177 -21.58 6.74 9.25
CA GLU A 177 -20.88 7.94 9.70
C GLU A 177 -19.95 8.50 8.63
N VAL A 178 -19.94 9.83 8.51
CA VAL A 178 -18.99 10.57 7.66
C VAL A 178 -17.86 11.13 8.52
N ILE A 179 -16.63 10.79 8.15
CA ILE A 179 -15.41 11.27 8.81
C ILE A 179 -14.96 12.57 8.15
N VAL A 180 -14.93 13.65 8.93
CA VAL A 180 -14.42 14.95 8.46
C VAL A 180 -12.90 14.94 8.47
N THR A 181 -12.29 14.97 7.31
CA THR A 181 -10.83 14.86 7.14
C THR A 181 -10.11 16.20 7.00
N GLY A 182 -10.86 17.27 6.73
CA GLY A 182 -10.32 18.60 6.41
C GLY A 182 -9.77 18.72 4.98
N ARG A 183 -9.84 17.66 4.17
CA ARG A 183 -9.27 17.58 2.80
C ARG A 183 -10.34 17.87 1.74
N LYS A 184 -11.01 19.00 1.85
CA LYS A 184 -12.12 19.38 0.97
C LYS A 184 -11.76 19.44 -0.52
N GLU A 185 -10.51 19.73 -0.84
CA GLU A 185 -9.99 19.76 -2.20
C GLU A 185 -10.12 18.41 -2.92
N LEU A 186 -10.14 17.30 -2.19
CA LEU A 186 -10.27 15.97 -2.78
C LEU A 186 -11.70 15.65 -3.23
N ALA A 187 -12.71 16.35 -2.73
CA ALA A 187 -14.10 16.11 -3.11
C ALA A 187 -14.38 16.39 -4.60
N ALA A 188 -13.63 17.32 -5.20
CA ALA A 188 -13.73 17.67 -6.61
C ALA A 188 -12.87 16.81 -7.54
N VAL A 189 -12.06 15.88 -6.99
CA VAL A 189 -11.18 15.00 -7.77
C VAL A 189 -12.00 13.93 -8.47
N GLU A 190 -11.69 13.69 -9.76
CA GLU A 190 -12.28 12.58 -10.51
C GLU A 190 -12.03 11.22 -9.84
N PRO A 191 -13.03 10.30 -9.88
CA PRO A 191 -12.97 9.04 -9.13
C PRO A 191 -11.70 8.23 -9.35
N LEU A 192 -11.32 7.95 -10.60
CA LEU A 192 -10.12 7.15 -10.92
C LEU A 192 -8.83 7.82 -10.43
N ARG A 193 -8.76 9.14 -10.52
CA ARG A 193 -7.63 9.91 -10.01
C ARG A 193 -7.57 9.87 -8.49
N LEU A 194 -8.73 9.90 -7.83
CA LEU A 194 -8.82 9.80 -6.38
C LEU A 194 -8.30 8.45 -5.88
N VAL A 195 -8.67 7.33 -6.53
CA VAL A 195 -8.12 6.00 -6.23
C VAL A 195 -6.60 6.01 -6.26
N ALA A 196 -6.01 6.44 -7.37
CA ALA A 196 -4.56 6.46 -7.54
C ALA A 196 -3.85 7.36 -6.52
N MET A 197 -4.45 8.50 -6.14
CA MET A 197 -3.89 9.39 -5.13
C MET A 197 -3.88 8.75 -3.74
N ILE A 198 -4.98 8.13 -3.33
CA ILE A 198 -5.11 7.46 -2.02
C ILE A 198 -4.18 6.25 -1.94
N GLU A 199 -4.10 5.44 -2.98
CA GLU A 199 -3.16 4.31 -3.06
C GLU A 199 -1.72 4.78 -2.91
N LYS A 200 -1.30 5.77 -3.70
CA LYS A 200 0.05 6.33 -3.63
C LYS A 200 0.39 6.84 -2.24
N GLU A 201 -0.52 7.56 -1.58
CA GLU A 201 -0.30 8.06 -0.22
C GLU A 201 -0.16 6.91 0.79
N SER A 202 -1.02 5.91 0.71
CA SER A 202 -1.02 4.76 1.63
C SER A 202 0.25 3.93 1.50
N PHE A 203 0.66 3.58 0.29
CA PHE A 203 1.89 2.82 0.04
C PHE A 203 3.15 3.64 0.36
N THR A 204 3.16 4.95 0.09
CA THR A 204 4.32 5.79 0.36
C THR A 204 4.52 6.02 1.86
N LYS A 205 3.45 6.23 2.62
CA LYS A 205 3.51 6.38 4.08
C LYS A 205 3.95 5.08 4.75
N ASN A 206 3.36 3.95 4.38
CA ASN A 206 3.71 2.65 4.94
C ASN A 206 5.17 2.28 4.66
N ASN A 207 5.65 2.39 3.43
CA ASN A 207 7.03 2.08 3.08
C ASN A 207 8.07 2.95 3.80
N LYS A 208 7.77 4.22 4.07
CA LYS A 208 8.68 5.09 4.83
C LYS A 208 8.71 4.73 6.31
N MET A 209 7.55 4.51 6.91
CA MET A 209 7.44 4.18 8.34
C MET A 209 8.06 2.81 8.63
N GLU A 210 7.76 1.77 7.86
CA GLU A 210 8.37 0.45 7.99
C GLU A 210 9.89 0.47 7.85
N LYS A 211 10.42 1.25 6.90
CA LYS A 211 11.87 1.44 6.75
C LYS A 211 12.49 2.16 7.96
N ILE A 212 11.79 3.09 8.56
CA ILE A 212 12.24 3.78 9.78
C ILE A 212 12.20 2.82 10.96
N ILE A 213 11.10 2.07 11.14
CA ILE A 213 10.94 1.05 12.19
C ILE A 213 12.06 0.01 12.10
N ALA A 214 12.32 -0.54 10.91
CA ALA A 214 13.40 -1.49 10.69
C ALA A 214 14.80 -0.91 10.97
N LYS A 215 15.05 0.35 10.58
CA LYS A 215 16.32 1.03 10.85
C LYS A 215 16.54 1.34 12.32
N LEU A 216 15.47 1.58 13.06
CA LEU A 216 15.51 1.81 14.52
C LEU A 216 15.58 0.50 15.33
N GLY A 217 15.49 -0.66 14.66
CA GLY A 217 15.45 -1.97 15.33
C GLY A 217 14.20 -2.20 16.17
N LEU A 218 13.12 -1.47 15.88
CA LEU A 218 11.84 -1.61 16.55
C LEU A 218 11.07 -2.81 15.99
N PRO A 219 10.19 -3.43 16.81
CA PRO A 219 9.29 -4.49 16.32
C PRO A 219 8.42 -4.00 15.17
N GLU A 220 8.17 -4.88 14.20
CA GLU A 220 7.24 -4.60 13.11
C GLU A 220 5.84 -4.23 13.67
N GLY A 221 5.22 -3.20 13.10
CA GLY A 221 3.95 -2.66 13.61
C GLY A 221 4.08 -1.70 14.79
N SER A 222 5.29 -1.25 15.14
CA SER A 222 5.47 -0.19 16.16
C SER A 222 4.70 1.07 15.78
N THR A 223 4.07 1.71 16.78
CA THR A 223 3.30 2.95 16.58
C THR A 223 4.20 4.14 16.26
N GLU A 224 3.63 5.19 15.69
CA GLU A 224 4.33 6.46 15.45
C GLU A 224 4.95 7.02 16.73
N ASP A 225 4.22 6.95 17.85
CA ASP A 225 4.72 7.39 19.16
C ASP A 225 5.93 6.55 19.61
N ALA A 226 5.93 5.24 19.37
CA ALA A 226 7.07 4.37 19.67
C ALA A 226 8.29 4.71 18.81
N VAL A 227 8.07 5.10 17.56
CA VAL A 227 9.13 5.56 16.65
C VAL A 227 9.69 6.89 17.12
N VAL A 228 8.84 7.85 17.48
CA VAL A 228 9.26 9.16 18.04
C VAL A 228 10.06 8.96 19.32
N ALA A 229 9.56 8.14 20.25
CA ALA A 229 10.26 7.85 21.49
C ALA A 229 11.62 7.15 21.28
N ALA A 230 11.72 6.30 20.24
CA ALA A 230 12.99 5.68 19.87
C ALA A 230 13.98 6.68 19.27
N ILE A 231 13.48 7.62 18.44
CA ILE A 231 14.30 8.72 17.88
C ILE A 231 14.79 9.62 19.01
N GLU A 232 13.94 9.96 19.96
CA GLU A 232 14.30 10.77 21.13
C GLU A 232 15.35 10.07 22.02
N LYS A 233 15.22 8.73 22.22
CA LYS A 233 16.18 7.92 22.96
C LYS A 233 17.53 7.78 22.27
N LEU A 234 17.55 7.81 20.93
CA LEU A 234 18.81 7.82 20.17
C LEU A 234 19.60 9.09 20.44
N GLY A 235 18.98 10.10 21.06
CA GLY A 235 19.56 11.40 21.42
C GLY A 235 20.42 11.84 20.26
N ALA A 236 20.15 12.91 19.55
CA ALA A 236 21.08 13.35 18.50
C ALA A 236 22.46 13.50 19.17
N PRO A 237 23.47 12.62 18.93
CA PRO A 237 24.77 12.89 19.44
C PRO A 237 25.19 14.19 18.74
N ALA A 238 25.63 15.19 19.50
CA ALA A 238 26.21 16.41 18.95
C ALA A 238 27.33 16.10 17.91
N ASP A 239 27.84 14.87 17.92
CA ASP A 239 28.82 14.34 16.96
C ASP A 239 28.26 13.88 15.60
N SER A 240 26.97 13.49 15.49
CA SER A 240 26.48 12.95 14.21
C SER A 240 26.30 14.03 13.14
N THR A 241 25.88 15.23 13.51
CA THR A 241 25.82 16.37 12.60
C THR A 241 27.23 16.77 12.16
N LYS A 242 28.19 16.74 13.07
CA LYS A 242 29.60 17.05 12.77
C LYS A 242 30.22 16.02 11.81
N VAL A 243 29.98 14.72 12.05
CA VAL A 243 30.42 13.63 11.17
C VAL A 243 29.80 13.73 9.78
N LEU A 244 28.49 14.11 9.70
CA LEU A 244 27.80 14.33 8.43
C LEU A 244 28.41 15.52 7.69
N VAL A 245 28.57 16.65 8.36
CA VAL A 245 29.20 17.86 7.79
C VAL A 245 30.63 17.60 7.33
N ASP A 246 31.44 16.86 8.10
CA ASP A 246 32.81 16.50 7.72
C ASP A 246 32.84 15.69 6.43
N LYS A 247 31.97 14.69 6.27
CA LYS A 247 31.87 13.89 5.04
C LYS A 247 31.37 14.71 3.84
N MET A 248 30.41 15.59 4.06
CA MET A 248 29.91 16.48 3.01
C MET A 248 30.97 17.50 2.58
N VAL A 249 31.79 18.03 3.52
CA VAL A 249 32.93 18.89 3.22
C VAL A 249 34.00 18.14 2.41
N GLU A 250 34.30 16.89 2.76
CA GLU A 250 35.24 16.06 1.98
C GLU A 250 34.74 15.80 0.55
N ALA A 251 33.44 15.54 0.37
CA ALA A 251 32.83 15.42 -0.95
C ALA A 251 32.93 16.74 -1.75
N GLY A 252 32.66 17.88 -1.08
CA GLY A 252 32.82 19.19 -1.70
C GLY A 252 34.26 19.54 -2.09
N LYS A 253 35.27 19.04 -1.36
CA LYS A 253 36.69 19.14 -1.74
C LYS A 253 36.99 18.30 -2.96
N LYS A 254 36.48 17.06 -3.03
CA LYS A 254 36.70 16.17 -4.17
C LYS A 254 36.11 16.72 -5.47
N ASN A 255 34.98 17.41 -5.42
CA ASN A 255 34.36 18.04 -6.59
C ASN A 255 34.84 19.49 -6.87
N GLY A 256 35.83 19.99 -6.12
CA GLY A 256 36.47 21.29 -6.31
C GLY A 256 35.63 22.51 -5.85
N ARG A 257 34.47 22.30 -5.22
CA ARG A 257 33.62 23.41 -4.70
C ARG A 257 34.09 23.92 -3.37
N ILE A 258 34.79 23.10 -2.58
CA ILE A 258 35.41 23.48 -1.32
C ILE A 258 36.93 23.48 -1.49
N THR A 259 37.54 24.60 -1.14
CA THR A 259 38.99 24.82 -1.13
C THR A 259 39.43 25.15 0.31
N GLU A 260 40.75 25.06 0.58
CA GLU A 260 41.29 25.43 1.89
C GLU A 260 40.90 26.88 2.32
N GLN A 261 40.71 27.76 1.32
CA GLN A 261 40.36 29.17 1.58
C GLN A 261 38.89 29.40 1.96
N ASN A 262 37.96 28.53 1.52
CA ASN A 262 36.54 28.68 1.79
C ASN A 262 35.96 27.66 2.79
N GLU A 263 36.70 26.62 3.17
CA GLU A 263 36.25 25.54 4.04
C GLU A 263 35.67 26.05 5.37
N ALA A 264 36.36 26.95 6.06
CA ALA A 264 35.89 27.47 7.34
C ALA A 264 34.54 28.19 7.20
N ARG A 265 34.34 28.93 6.10
CA ARG A 265 33.09 29.64 5.81
C ARG A 265 31.95 28.66 5.45
N VAL A 266 32.28 27.63 4.71
CA VAL A 266 31.30 26.59 4.30
C VAL A 266 30.88 25.75 5.51
N ARG A 267 31.78 25.41 6.43
CA ARG A 267 31.45 24.74 7.70
C ARG A 267 30.50 25.58 8.58
N LYS A 268 30.74 26.87 8.63
CA LYS A 268 29.85 27.80 9.36
C LYS A 268 28.48 27.90 8.72
N LEU A 269 28.38 27.77 7.38
CA LEU A 269 27.12 27.72 6.69
C LEU A 269 26.32 26.43 7.07
N ALA A 270 27.01 25.30 7.22
CA ALA A 270 26.37 24.05 7.67
C ALA A 270 25.78 24.15 9.09
N GLU A 271 26.35 25.01 9.97
CA GLU A 271 25.84 25.24 11.32
C GLU A 271 24.61 26.16 11.33
N THR A 272 24.51 27.07 10.36
CA THR A 272 23.46 28.12 10.31
C THR A 272 22.34 27.81 9.34
N ASP A 273 22.64 27.12 8.23
CA ASP A 273 21.69 26.75 7.15
C ASP A 273 22.18 25.52 6.40
N MET A 274 21.68 24.35 6.86
CA MET A 274 22.06 23.06 6.31
C MET A 274 21.55 22.87 4.87
N GLU A 275 20.44 23.52 4.51
CA GLU A 275 19.84 23.42 3.18
C GLU A 275 20.68 24.17 2.15
N MET A 276 21.06 25.40 2.46
CA MET A 276 21.96 26.22 1.65
C MET A 276 23.37 25.61 1.57
N PHE A 277 23.84 24.96 2.65
CA PHE A 277 25.09 24.21 2.63
C PHE A 277 25.04 23.02 1.68
N ALA A 278 23.95 22.23 1.69
CA ALA A 278 23.75 21.09 0.79
C ALA A 278 23.70 21.55 -0.67
N GLU A 279 22.99 22.64 -0.96
CA GLU A 279 22.91 23.25 -2.28
C GLU A 279 24.29 23.73 -2.77
N PHE A 280 25.05 24.40 -1.90
CA PHE A 280 26.39 24.90 -2.23
C PHE A 280 27.37 23.79 -2.62
N ILE A 281 27.31 22.64 -1.95
CA ILE A 281 28.17 21.49 -2.27
C ILE A 281 27.64 20.63 -3.42
N GLY A 282 26.46 20.98 -4.00
CA GLY A 282 25.87 20.30 -5.15
C GLY A 282 25.04 19.07 -4.81
N PHE A 283 24.50 19.00 -3.61
CA PHE A 283 23.44 18.06 -3.26
C PHE A 283 22.08 18.57 -3.75
N GLU A 284 21.94 18.74 -5.08
CA GLU A 284 20.64 19.03 -5.67
C GLU A 284 19.81 17.74 -5.79
N ALA A 285 18.55 17.83 -5.36
CA ALA A 285 17.52 16.83 -5.55
C ALA A 285 16.98 16.78 -7.02
N LYS A 286 17.88 16.87 -8.02
CA LYS A 286 17.52 16.69 -9.45
C LYS A 286 18.52 15.76 -10.15
N PRO A 287 18.03 14.83 -10.99
CA PRO A 287 18.91 13.95 -11.75
C PRO A 287 19.59 14.76 -12.85
N ALA A 288 20.86 15.07 -12.67
CA ALA A 288 21.76 15.39 -13.75
C ALA A 288 22.83 14.31 -13.82
N ASP A 289 23.09 13.80 -14.97
CA ASP A 289 24.21 12.88 -15.27
C ASP A 289 25.50 13.44 -14.66
N ASP A 290 26.26 12.60 -13.93
CA ASP A 290 27.59 12.83 -13.32
C ASP A 290 27.66 13.29 -11.85
N GLY A 291 26.59 13.26 -11.05
CA GLY A 291 26.65 13.52 -9.58
C GLY A 291 26.73 12.21 -8.77
N VAL A 292 27.62 12.19 -7.75
CA VAL A 292 27.73 11.07 -6.80
C VAL A 292 26.36 10.80 -6.16
N ARG A 293 25.79 9.65 -6.44
CA ARG A 293 24.46 9.26 -5.95
C ARG A 293 24.49 9.03 -4.44
N LEU A 294 23.46 9.47 -3.71
CA LEU A 294 23.28 9.18 -2.28
C LEU A 294 23.40 7.67 -1.99
N SER A 295 23.04 6.81 -2.95
CA SER A 295 23.24 5.36 -2.92
C SER A 295 24.72 4.95 -2.90
N GLU A 296 25.62 5.71 -3.52
CA GLU A 296 27.06 5.45 -3.52
C GLU A 296 27.71 5.90 -2.21
N VAL A 297 27.28 7.03 -1.65
CA VAL A 297 27.70 7.48 -0.31
C VAL A 297 27.25 6.49 0.77
N ILE A 298 26.04 5.93 0.66
CA ILE A 298 25.54 4.88 1.55
C ILE A 298 26.29 3.56 1.33
N ALA A 299 26.70 3.24 0.11
CA ALA A 299 27.51 2.04 -0.19
C ALA A 299 28.95 2.16 0.35
N GLU A 300 29.56 3.35 0.31
CA GLU A 300 30.89 3.60 0.94
C GLU A 300 30.81 3.62 2.46
N LEU A 301 29.72 4.10 3.07
CA LEU A 301 29.48 4.00 4.51
C LEU A 301 29.41 2.54 5.01
N LYS A 302 28.98 1.61 4.15
CA LYS A 302 28.98 0.16 4.43
C LYS A 302 30.37 -0.50 4.28
N LYS A 303 31.30 0.11 3.57
CA LYS A 303 32.69 -0.39 3.42
C LYS A 303 33.57 -0.13 4.67
N GLY A 304 33.15 0.74 5.57
CA GLY A 304 33.89 1.02 6.82
C GLY A 304 33.52 0.13 8.02
N GLN A 305 32.54 -0.75 7.89
CA GLN A 305 32.28 -1.81 8.85
C GLN A 305 32.82 -3.11 8.28
N GLY A 306 33.74 -3.76 9.00
CA GLY A 306 34.38 -4.99 8.60
C GLY A 306 33.40 -6.09 8.21
N PRO A 307 33.83 -7.16 7.53
CA PRO A 307 32.97 -8.07 6.81
C PRO A 307 32.02 -8.82 7.76
N VAL A 308 30.74 -8.51 7.67
CA VAL A 308 29.71 -9.45 8.10
C VAL A 308 29.66 -10.52 7.02
N ALA A 309 30.08 -11.73 7.36
CA ALA A 309 30.11 -12.87 6.48
C ALA A 309 28.73 -13.16 5.88
N GLY A 310 28.69 -13.30 4.54
CA GLY A 310 27.77 -14.15 3.82
C GLY A 310 26.39 -13.58 3.51
N THR A 311 26.25 -12.94 2.35
CA THR A 311 25.15 -13.26 1.44
C THR A 311 25.72 -13.28 0.03
N GLU A 312 26.28 -14.41 -0.38
CA GLU A 312 26.38 -14.73 -1.81
C GLU A 312 24.95 -14.71 -2.36
N LYS A 313 24.77 -13.98 -3.46
CA LYS A 313 23.50 -13.94 -4.18
C LYS A 313 23.15 -15.36 -4.59
N ASP A 314 22.09 -15.92 -4.00
CA ASP A 314 21.63 -17.27 -4.31
C ASP A 314 20.74 -17.28 -5.57
N PHE A 315 20.34 -18.45 -6.02
CA PHE A 315 19.52 -18.63 -7.21
C PHE A 315 18.19 -17.87 -7.12
N ASP A 316 17.57 -17.90 -5.94
CA ASP A 316 16.31 -17.21 -5.65
C ASP A 316 16.45 -15.68 -5.73
N TRP A 317 17.59 -15.15 -5.27
CA TRP A 317 17.91 -13.74 -5.42
C TRP A 317 18.01 -13.32 -6.89
N TYR A 318 18.71 -14.10 -7.72
CA TYR A 318 18.85 -13.82 -9.15
C TYR A 318 17.52 -13.90 -9.89
N GLN A 319 16.67 -14.91 -9.60
CA GLN A 319 15.35 -15.03 -10.20
C GLN A 319 14.47 -13.81 -9.93
N LYS A 320 14.52 -13.27 -8.70
CA LYS A 320 13.64 -12.17 -8.28
C LYS A 320 14.16 -10.79 -8.66
N ASN A 321 15.49 -10.61 -8.70
CA ASN A 321 16.08 -9.28 -8.79
C ASN A 321 16.87 -9.03 -10.08
N ASP A 322 17.36 -10.07 -10.74
CA ASP A 322 18.18 -9.94 -11.97
C ASP A 322 18.11 -11.21 -12.85
N PRO A 323 16.96 -11.52 -13.44
CA PRO A 323 16.79 -12.71 -14.29
C PRO A 323 17.67 -12.69 -15.54
N GLU A 324 18.06 -11.51 -16.05
CA GLU A 324 18.97 -11.40 -17.18
C GLU A 324 20.39 -11.81 -16.80
N ALA A 325 20.86 -11.47 -15.60
CA ALA A 325 22.15 -11.90 -15.11
C ALA A 325 22.17 -13.42 -14.86
N LEU A 326 21.06 -14.00 -14.39
CA LEU A 326 20.91 -15.45 -14.22
C LEU A 326 21.04 -16.18 -15.57
N ALA A 327 20.37 -15.72 -16.61
CA ALA A 327 20.49 -16.28 -17.96
C ALA A 327 21.90 -16.12 -18.53
N LYS A 328 22.60 -15.03 -18.23
CA LYS A 328 24.00 -14.85 -18.62
C LYS A 328 24.96 -15.78 -17.87
N LEU A 329 24.68 -16.07 -16.58
CA LEU A 329 25.44 -17.05 -15.79
C LEU A 329 25.29 -18.47 -16.36
N GLU A 330 24.10 -18.86 -16.79
CA GLU A 330 23.87 -20.17 -17.42
C GLU A 330 24.77 -20.39 -18.66
N VAL A 331 24.94 -19.34 -19.47
CA VAL A 331 25.71 -19.41 -20.72
C VAL A 331 27.22 -19.18 -20.52
N LYS A 332 27.60 -18.25 -19.64
CA LYS A 332 29.02 -17.83 -19.49
C LYS A 332 29.75 -18.52 -18.35
N GLU A 333 29.05 -18.94 -17.30
CA GLU A 333 29.61 -19.57 -16.10
C GLU A 333 28.75 -20.78 -15.66
N PRO A 334 28.61 -21.83 -16.51
CA PRO A 334 27.69 -22.94 -16.29
C PRO A 334 27.93 -23.72 -14.99
N GLU A 335 29.18 -23.84 -14.53
CA GLU A 335 29.49 -24.48 -13.25
C GLU A 335 28.99 -23.69 -12.05
N LYS A 336 29.02 -22.38 -12.13
CA LYS A 336 28.49 -21.50 -11.07
C LYS A 336 26.95 -21.49 -11.05
N PHE A 337 26.35 -21.46 -12.24
CA PHE A 337 24.90 -21.58 -12.38
C PHE A 337 24.40 -22.90 -11.80
N LYS A 338 25.05 -24.02 -12.13
CA LYS A 338 24.71 -25.34 -11.62
C LYS A 338 24.80 -25.41 -10.10
N LYS A 339 25.87 -24.88 -9.48
CA LYS A 339 25.99 -24.81 -8.02
C LYS A 339 24.87 -24.02 -7.36
N LEU A 340 24.46 -22.89 -7.94
CA LEU A 340 23.35 -22.09 -7.45
C LEU A 340 22.02 -22.85 -7.56
N LEU A 341 21.79 -23.54 -8.69
CA LEU A 341 20.59 -24.34 -8.93
C LEU A 341 20.52 -25.56 -8.01
N ASP A 342 21.62 -26.28 -7.81
CA ASP A 342 21.69 -27.43 -6.91
C ASP A 342 21.44 -27.02 -5.45
N ALA A 343 21.98 -25.88 -5.03
CA ALA A 343 21.73 -25.32 -3.70
C ALA A 343 20.28 -24.87 -3.53
N TYR A 344 19.65 -24.35 -4.57
CA TYR A 344 18.24 -23.98 -4.58
C TYR A 344 17.35 -25.22 -4.46
N ASN A 345 17.60 -26.25 -5.28
CA ASN A 345 16.83 -27.49 -5.24
C ASN A 345 16.96 -28.21 -3.91
N ALA A 346 18.12 -28.17 -3.25
CA ALA A 346 18.34 -28.77 -1.94
C ALA A 346 17.56 -28.10 -0.80
N LYS A 347 17.03 -26.87 -1.01
CA LYS A 347 16.17 -26.18 -0.04
C LYS A 347 14.71 -26.62 -0.10
N TYR A 348 14.28 -27.27 -1.20
CA TYR A 348 12.88 -27.57 -1.49
C TYR A 348 12.60 -29.07 -1.70
N VAL A 349 13.60 -29.94 -1.50
CA VAL A 349 13.50 -31.39 -1.39
C VAL A 349 13.71 -31.82 0.06
#